data_90ac7c8e3fcb5225fbd64c999c03a149
#
_entry.id   90ac7c8e3fcb5225fbd64c999c03a149
#
_cell.length_a   1.000
_cell.length_b   1.000
_cell.length_c   1.000
_cell.angle_alpha   90.00
_cell.angle_beta   90.00
_cell.angle_gamma   90.00
#
_symmetry.space_group_name_H-M   'P 1'
#
loop_
_entity.id
_entity.type
_entity.pdbx_description
1 polymer ?
#
loop_
_entity_poly.entity_id
_entity_poly.type
_entity_poly.pdbx_seq_one_letter_code
_entity_poly.pdbx_strand_id
1 'polypeptide(L)'
;MFWFFLAGKKKAALLYGAIVMLICGVIFLGVGITYLKGDTNTIDLNDPDCDYSDITNHSHVVGDIDRSWGICVVETGDNGKVNYYAVPKFDSDKHPREFVSVVVFRPDKSDVTTLDSITDDTIDFFINRGKAPTQSVHVDGYAQKMSNDMYEAAVNYLVKCDFTREESEEMLVPYYLVNNASSKPFFFIFGGVMAVGGAILLVVWIKKRKDIADEDRPGVWNTIE
;
A
#
# COMPACT_ATOMS: atom_id res chain seq x y z
N MET A 1 16.60 45.95 -21.05
CA MET A 1 15.39 45.19 -21.41
C MET A 1 15.53 43.66 -21.20
N PHE A 2 16.65 43.04 -21.53
CA PHE A 2 16.87 41.59 -21.41
C PHE A 2 16.83 41.06 -19.95
N TRP A 3 17.29 41.82 -18.97
CA TRP A 3 17.29 41.48 -17.55
C TRP A 3 15.88 41.40 -16.94
N PHE A 4 14.95 42.19 -17.39
CA PHE A 4 13.55 42.17 -16.96
C PHE A 4 12.83 40.88 -17.38
N PHE A 5 13.14 40.39 -18.58
CA PHE A 5 12.58 39.13 -19.09
C PHE A 5 13.06 37.90 -18.30
N LEU A 6 14.32 37.89 -17.87
CA LEU A 6 14.90 36.82 -17.06
C LEU A 6 14.37 36.85 -15.62
N ALA A 7 14.14 38.04 -15.05
CA ALA A 7 13.54 38.20 -13.73
C ALA A 7 12.07 37.70 -13.70
N GLY A 8 11.30 38.00 -14.75
CA GLY A 8 9.92 37.52 -14.90
C GLY A 8 9.84 35.99 -15.00
N LYS A 9 10.74 35.37 -15.78
CA LYS A 9 10.81 33.90 -15.91
C LYS A 9 11.19 33.21 -14.60
N LYS A 10 12.12 33.75 -13.80
CA LYS A 10 12.51 33.23 -12.49
C LYS A 10 11.38 33.32 -11.47
N LYS A 11 10.56 34.38 -11.51
CA LYS A 11 9.40 34.56 -10.64
C LYS A 11 8.25 33.62 -10.98
N ALA A 12 7.99 33.44 -12.27
CA ALA A 12 7.02 32.46 -12.74
C ALA A 12 7.46 31.05 -12.31
N ALA A 13 8.73 30.68 -12.45
CA ALA A 13 9.26 29.40 -12.04
C ALA A 13 9.09 29.14 -10.52
N LEU A 14 9.29 30.17 -9.66
CA LEU A 14 9.05 30.08 -8.21
C LEU A 14 7.58 29.80 -7.89
N LEU A 15 6.66 30.48 -8.55
CA LEU A 15 5.23 30.29 -8.36
C LEU A 15 4.81 28.86 -8.81
N TYR A 16 5.25 28.45 -10.00
CA TYR A 16 4.98 27.10 -10.49
C TYR A 16 5.54 26.02 -9.56
N GLY A 17 6.78 26.19 -9.11
CA GLY A 17 7.39 25.27 -8.14
C GLY A 17 6.61 25.18 -6.85
N ALA A 18 6.16 26.32 -6.28
CA ALA A 18 5.33 26.35 -5.08
C ALA A 18 4.00 25.61 -5.26
N ILE A 19 3.31 25.85 -6.38
CA ILE A 19 2.02 25.22 -6.69
C ILE A 19 2.19 23.71 -6.86
N VAL A 20 3.18 23.26 -7.62
CA VAL A 20 3.44 21.83 -7.82
C VAL A 20 3.76 21.14 -6.50
N MET A 21 4.61 21.74 -5.66
CA MET A 21 4.95 21.17 -4.35
C MET A 21 3.72 21.10 -3.43
N LEU A 22 2.86 22.11 -3.42
CA LEU A 22 1.62 22.07 -2.63
C LEU A 22 0.66 20.99 -3.11
N ILE A 23 0.46 20.87 -4.43
CA ILE A 23 -0.41 19.82 -5.00
C ILE A 23 0.13 18.43 -4.65
N CYS A 24 1.43 18.19 -4.89
CA CYS A 24 2.06 16.93 -4.52
C CYS A 24 1.95 16.66 -3.01
N GLY A 25 2.21 17.67 -2.17
CA GLY A 25 2.07 17.55 -0.72
C GLY A 25 0.67 17.13 -0.29
N VAL A 26 -0.38 17.75 -0.85
CA VAL A 26 -1.78 17.40 -0.58
C VAL A 26 -2.11 15.97 -1.03
N ILE A 27 -1.64 15.56 -2.21
CA ILE A 27 -1.85 14.20 -2.71
C ILE A 27 -1.20 13.18 -1.77
N PHE A 28 0.08 13.36 -1.41
CA PHE A 28 0.78 12.43 -0.52
C PHE A 28 0.16 12.39 0.88
N LEU A 29 -0.26 13.52 1.43
CA LEU A 29 -0.98 13.55 2.72
C LEU A 29 -2.34 12.85 2.61
N GLY A 30 -3.07 13.04 1.51
CA GLY A 30 -4.33 12.35 1.26
C GLY A 30 -4.16 10.83 1.23
N VAL A 31 -3.15 10.34 0.52
CA VAL A 31 -2.78 8.91 0.51
C VAL A 31 -2.42 8.45 1.92
N GLY A 32 -1.59 9.20 2.66
CA GLY A 32 -1.23 8.87 4.04
C GLY A 32 -2.46 8.76 4.95
N ILE A 33 -3.43 9.67 4.85
CA ILE A 33 -4.68 9.62 5.64
C ILE A 33 -5.52 8.38 5.30
N THR A 34 -5.53 7.94 4.04
CA THR A 34 -6.23 6.72 3.64
C THR A 34 -5.66 5.49 4.33
N TYR A 35 -4.33 5.41 4.43
CA TYR A 35 -3.66 4.35 5.18
C TYR A 35 -3.94 4.43 6.69
N LEU A 36 -3.97 5.63 7.29
CA LEU A 36 -4.33 5.78 8.71
C LEU A 36 -5.77 5.33 9.01
N LYS A 37 -6.70 5.56 8.10
CA LYS A 37 -8.07 5.05 8.26
C LYS A 37 -8.13 3.53 8.22
N GLY A 38 -7.28 2.88 7.42
CA GLY A 38 -7.09 1.43 7.43
C GLY A 38 -6.60 0.93 8.79
N ASP A 39 -5.70 1.67 9.46
CA ASP A 39 -5.16 1.30 10.77
C ASP A 39 -6.22 1.31 11.90
N THR A 40 -7.32 2.03 11.75
CA THR A 40 -8.42 1.99 12.73
C THR A 40 -9.22 0.69 12.69
N ASN A 41 -9.07 -0.09 11.64
CA ASN A 41 -9.69 -1.41 11.46
C ASN A 41 -8.58 -2.44 11.23
N THR A 42 -7.74 -2.64 12.24
CA THR A 42 -6.68 -3.64 12.21
C THR A 42 -7.26 -5.02 12.42
N ILE A 43 -6.96 -5.93 11.51
CA ILE A 43 -7.33 -7.33 11.58
C ILE A 43 -6.10 -8.12 12.01
N ASP A 44 -6.22 -8.84 13.13
CA ASP A 44 -5.16 -9.71 13.62
C ASP A 44 -5.41 -11.15 13.14
N LEU A 45 -4.52 -11.65 12.28
CA LEU A 45 -4.62 -13.02 11.75
C LEU A 45 -4.44 -14.09 12.83
N ASN A 46 -3.78 -13.73 13.96
CA ASN A 46 -3.55 -14.64 15.07
C ASN A 46 -4.77 -14.74 16.00
N ASP A 47 -5.74 -13.84 15.85
CA ASP A 47 -6.98 -13.93 16.60
C ASP A 47 -7.79 -15.16 16.12
N PRO A 48 -8.11 -16.12 16.99
CA PRO A 48 -8.91 -17.28 16.61
C PRO A 48 -10.31 -16.90 16.12
N ASP A 49 -10.87 -15.78 16.60
CA ASP A 49 -12.19 -15.27 16.20
C ASP A 49 -12.13 -14.38 14.94
N CYS A 50 -10.96 -14.14 14.40
CA CYS A 50 -10.79 -13.36 13.16
C CYS A 50 -11.49 -14.06 12.00
N ASP A 51 -12.36 -13.37 11.29
CA ASP A 51 -12.92 -13.83 10.02
C ASP A 51 -12.25 -13.08 8.86
N TYR A 52 -11.72 -13.83 7.90
CA TYR A 52 -11.12 -13.21 6.70
C TYR A 52 -12.17 -12.47 5.83
N SER A 53 -13.47 -12.75 6.01
CA SER A 53 -14.53 -12.00 5.36
C SER A 53 -14.63 -10.54 5.82
N ASP A 54 -14.07 -10.21 7.01
CA ASP A 54 -13.98 -8.84 7.52
C ASP A 54 -12.88 -8.01 6.83
N ILE A 55 -12.01 -8.67 6.06
CA ILE A 55 -10.96 -7.99 5.29
C ILE A 55 -11.60 -7.17 4.18
N THR A 56 -11.36 -5.88 4.21
CA THR A 56 -11.83 -4.92 3.20
C THR A 56 -10.65 -4.21 2.54
N ASN A 57 -10.91 -3.47 1.47
CA ASN A 57 -9.86 -2.71 0.80
C ASN A 57 -9.22 -1.69 1.74
N HIS A 58 -7.90 -1.73 1.85
CA HIS A 58 -7.06 -0.95 2.76
C HIS A 58 -7.18 -1.31 4.25
N SER A 59 -7.83 -2.41 4.64
CA SER A 59 -7.71 -2.92 6.01
C SER A 59 -6.24 -3.14 6.34
N HIS A 60 -5.83 -2.69 7.53
CA HIS A 60 -4.53 -3.02 8.08
C HIS A 60 -4.58 -4.44 8.65
N VAL A 61 -3.67 -5.29 8.24
CA VAL A 61 -3.63 -6.70 8.64
C VAL A 61 -2.30 -6.99 9.29
N VAL A 62 -2.34 -7.56 10.49
CA VAL A 62 -1.17 -7.99 11.25
C VAL A 62 -1.31 -9.45 11.64
N GLY A 63 -0.19 -10.13 11.86
CA GLY A 63 -0.18 -11.50 12.35
C GLY A 63 0.84 -12.37 11.65
N ASP A 64 0.73 -13.68 11.86
CA ASP A 64 1.68 -14.64 11.35
C ASP A 64 0.99 -15.64 10.42
N ILE A 65 1.57 -15.84 9.24
CA ILE A 65 1.16 -16.87 8.29
C ILE A 65 2.00 -18.12 8.59
N ASP A 66 1.39 -19.12 9.15
CA ASP A 66 1.99 -20.40 9.49
C ASP A 66 1.56 -21.55 8.54
N ARG A 67 0.65 -21.28 7.60
CA ARG A 67 0.13 -22.26 6.64
C ARG A 67 -0.04 -21.65 5.27
N SER A 68 0.28 -22.41 4.24
CA SER A 68 0.14 -22.00 2.85
C SER A 68 -0.17 -23.21 1.96
N TRP A 69 -1.05 -23.01 0.98
CA TRP A 69 -1.31 -24.02 -0.05
C TRP A 69 -0.42 -23.83 -1.29
N GLY A 70 0.44 -22.81 -1.28
CA GLY A 70 1.39 -22.53 -2.35
C GLY A 70 0.97 -21.40 -3.26
N ILE A 71 1.68 -21.30 -4.38
CA ILE A 71 1.53 -20.21 -5.33
C ILE A 71 0.25 -20.38 -6.13
N CYS A 72 -0.72 -19.51 -5.89
CA CYS A 72 -2.01 -19.50 -6.60
C CYS A 72 -2.03 -18.56 -7.81
N VAL A 73 -1.26 -17.47 -7.78
CA VAL A 73 -1.16 -16.51 -8.88
C VAL A 73 0.30 -16.13 -9.12
N VAL A 74 0.67 -16.00 -10.39
CA VAL A 74 1.98 -15.48 -10.80
C VAL A 74 1.75 -14.29 -11.73
N GLU A 75 2.17 -13.12 -11.30
CA GLU A 75 2.16 -11.91 -12.11
C GLU A 75 3.54 -11.74 -12.76
N THR A 76 3.57 -11.51 -14.07
CA THR A 76 4.81 -11.26 -14.81
C THR A 76 4.82 -9.83 -15.29
N GLY A 77 5.73 -9.01 -14.76
CA GLY A 77 5.92 -7.62 -15.14
C GLY A 77 7.36 -7.34 -15.59
N ASP A 78 7.65 -6.09 -15.92
CA ASP A 78 8.97 -5.63 -16.37
C ASP A 78 10.07 -5.88 -15.33
N ASN A 79 9.72 -5.95 -14.04
CA ASN A 79 10.64 -6.17 -12.92
C ASN A 79 10.79 -7.66 -12.52
N GLY A 80 10.24 -8.57 -13.31
CA GLY A 80 10.28 -10.02 -13.06
C GLY A 80 8.94 -10.61 -12.66
N LYS A 81 9.01 -11.80 -12.04
CA LYS A 81 7.83 -12.53 -11.57
C LYS A 81 7.54 -12.19 -10.11
N VAL A 82 6.27 -12.00 -9.81
CA VAL A 82 5.75 -11.84 -8.46
C VAL A 82 4.83 -13.02 -8.18
N ASN A 83 5.12 -13.75 -7.11
CA ASN A 83 4.33 -14.89 -6.68
C ASN A 83 3.34 -14.45 -5.59
N TYR A 84 2.14 -15.00 -5.66
CA TYR A 84 1.09 -14.81 -4.67
C TYR A 84 0.69 -16.17 -4.13
N TYR A 85 0.59 -16.28 -2.81
CA TYR A 85 0.35 -17.53 -2.10
C TYR A 85 -1.07 -17.59 -1.58
N ALA A 86 -1.70 -18.76 -1.65
CA ALA A 86 -2.99 -19.02 -1.03
C ALA A 86 -2.78 -19.36 0.46
N VAL A 87 -3.38 -18.56 1.34
CA VAL A 87 -3.28 -18.69 2.79
C VAL A 87 -4.64 -19.09 3.34
N PRO A 88 -4.81 -20.36 3.74
CA PRO A 88 -6.07 -20.85 4.31
C PRO A 88 -6.22 -20.44 5.77
N LYS A 89 -7.46 -20.14 6.19
CA LYS A 89 -7.87 -20.09 7.59
C LYS A 89 -8.65 -21.35 7.94
N PHE A 90 -8.32 -21.94 9.08
CA PHE A 90 -8.98 -23.11 9.60
C PHE A 90 -9.92 -22.72 10.75
N ASP A 91 -11.09 -23.35 10.81
CA ASP A 91 -12.11 -23.06 11.81
C ASP A 91 -11.64 -23.36 13.24
N SER A 92 -10.82 -24.39 13.42
CA SER A 92 -10.17 -24.65 14.71
C SER A 92 -8.99 -25.62 14.58
N ASP A 93 -8.08 -25.58 15.54
CA ASP A 93 -7.01 -26.57 15.71
C ASP A 93 -7.54 -28.00 15.96
N LYS A 94 -8.82 -28.11 16.31
CA LYS A 94 -9.50 -29.41 16.56
C LYS A 94 -9.94 -30.11 15.27
N HIS A 95 -10.18 -29.33 14.22
CA HIS A 95 -10.61 -29.82 12.90
C HIS A 95 -9.70 -29.25 11.80
N PRO A 96 -8.44 -29.69 11.74
CA PRO A 96 -7.43 -29.13 10.85
C PRO A 96 -7.73 -29.32 9.34
N ARG A 97 -8.88 -29.88 8.99
CA ARG A 97 -9.35 -30.08 7.62
C ARG A 97 -10.59 -29.27 7.26
N GLU A 98 -11.17 -28.58 8.23
CA GLU A 98 -12.30 -27.67 7.99
C GLU A 98 -11.75 -26.25 7.94
N PHE A 99 -11.59 -25.73 6.73
CA PHE A 99 -11.19 -24.35 6.51
C PHE A 99 -12.41 -23.55 6.09
N VAL A 100 -12.42 -22.29 6.47
CA VAL A 100 -13.56 -21.39 6.31
C VAL A 100 -13.29 -20.39 5.18
N SER A 101 -12.06 -19.95 5.04
CA SER A 101 -11.73 -18.91 4.08
C SER A 101 -10.26 -18.99 3.61
N VAL A 102 -10.00 -18.38 2.47
CA VAL A 102 -8.66 -18.27 1.86
C VAL A 102 -8.40 -16.82 1.51
N VAL A 103 -7.28 -16.29 1.95
CA VAL A 103 -6.78 -15.00 1.50
C VAL A 103 -5.51 -15.19 0.66
N VAL A 104 -5.29 -14.30 -0.28
CA VAL A 104 -4.07 -14.31 -1.10
C VAL A 104 -3.04 -13.41 -0.47
N PHE A 105 -1.79 -13.86 -0.38
CA PHE A 105 -0.68 -13.10 0.21
C PHE A 105 0.44 -12.88 -0.81
N ARG A 106 0.88 -11.64 -0.92
CA ARG A 106 2.06 -11.24 -1.66
C ARG A 106 3.23 -11.02 -0.71
N PRO A 107 4.19 -11.95 -0.66
CA PRO A 107 5.35 -11.83 0.22
C PRO A 107 6.37 -10.82 -0.29
N ASP A 108 7.22 -10.38 0.61
CA ASP A 108 8.49 -9.78 0.26
C ASP A 108 9.45 -10.84 -0.28
N LYS A 109 10.49 -10.42 -1.01
CA LYS A 109 11.47 -11.36 -1.59
C LYS A 109 12.20 -12.20 -0.55
N SER A 110 12.40 -11.68 0.65
CA SER A 110 13.01 -12.37 1.79
C SER A 110 12.17 -13.54 2.30
N ASP A 111 10.85 -13.47 2.16
CA ASP A 111 9.90 -14.39 2.78
C ASP A 111 9.51 -15.55 1.86
N VAL A 112 9.81 -15.44 0.57
CA VAL A 112 9.46 -16.45 -0.45
C VAL A 112 9.97 -17.84 -0.07
N THR A 113 11.25 -17.98 0.30
CA THR A 113 11.83 -19.29 0.66
C THR A 113 11.16 -19.88 1.91
N THR A 114 10.82 -19.04 2.89
CA THR A 114 10.13 -19.48 4.10
C THR A 114 8.70 -19.94 3.77
N LEU A 115 7.99 -19.21 2.90
CA LEU A 115 6.66 -19.60 2.46
C LEU A 115 6.65 -20.88 1.63
N ASP A 116 7.66 -21.10 0.79
CA ASP A 116 7.82 -22.37 0.07
C ASP A 116 7.98 -23.53 1.06
N SER A 117 8.81 -23.37 2.11
CA SER A 117 8.96 -24.37 3.17
C SER A 117 7.67 -24.60 3.95
N ILE A 118 6.95 -23.52 4.33
CA ILE A 118 5.64 -23.60 4.99
C ILE A 118 4.64 -24.35 4.11
N THR A 119 4.68 -24.13 2.80
CA THR A 119 3.81 -24.82 1.85
C THR A 119 4.08 -26.32 1.84
N ASP A 120 5.34 -26.73 1.74
CA ASP A 120 5.74 -28.14 1.75
C ASP A 120 5.32 -28.81 3.07
N ASP A 121 5.59 -28.17 4.22
CA ASP A 121 5.20 -28.65 5.54
C ASP A 121 3.68 -28.73 5.69
N THR A 122 2.93 -27.76 5.15
CA THR A 122 1.47 -27.75 5.17
C THR A 122 0.90 -28.92 4.36
N ILE A 123 1.43 -29.15 3.18
CA ILE A 123 1.02 -30.26 2.31
C ILE A 123 1.34 -31.59 2.99
N ASP A 124 2.54 -31.75 3.57
CA ASP A 124 2.92 -32.96 4.30
C ASP A 124 2.01 -33.22 5.50
N PHE A 125 1.67 -32.18 6.26
CA PHE A 125 0.74 -32.27 7.39
C PHE A 125 -0.63 -32.81 7.00
N PHE A 126 -1.21 -32.28 5.90
CA PHE A 126 -2.55 -32.66 5.46
C PHE A 126 -2.61 -33.99 4.72
N ILE A 127 -1.66 -34.24 3.83
CA ILE A 127 -1.66 -35.42 2.96
C ILE A 127 -1.03 -36.62 3.65
N ASN A 128 0.16 -36.45 4.24
CA ASN A 128 0.96 -37.54 4.78
C ASN A 128 0.82 -37.70 6.29
N ARG A 129 0.00 -36.86 6.96
CA ARG A 129 -0.11 -36.80 8.44
C ARG A 129 1.23 -36.48 9.11
N GLY A 130 2.04 -35.66 8.46
CA GLY A 130 3.28 -35.13 8.99
C GLY A 130 3.07 -34.24 10.21
N LYS A 131 4.13 -33.55 10.64
CA LYS A 131 4.03 -32.57 11.72
C LYS A 131 3.46 -31.25 11.18
N ALA A 132 2.74 -30.54 12.05
CA ALA A 132 2.30 -29.17 11.72
C ALA A 132 3.52 -28.28 11.41
N PRO A 133 3.39 -27.33 10.49
CA PRO A 133 4.43 -26.34 10.21
C PRO A 133 4.87 -25.64 11.50
N THR A 134 6.15 -25.35 11.61
CA THR A 134 6.75 -24.69 12.80
C THR A 134 7.31 -23.31 12.46
N GLN A 135 7.36 -22.97 11.18
CA GLN A 135 7.78 -21.67 10.70
C GLN A 135 6.57 -20.77 10.44
N SER A 136 6.78 -19.48 10.52
CA SER A 136 5.78 -18.48 10.13
C SER A 136 6.44 -17.31 9.42
N VAL A 137 5.63 -16.59 8.64
CA VAL A 137 6.00 -15.30 8.05
C VAL A 137 5.14 -14.24 8.69
N HIS A 138 5.77 -13.24 9.28
CA HIS A 138 5.07 -12.11 9.89
C HIS A 138 4.54 -11.16 8.82
N VAL A 139 3.27 -10.82 8.94
CA VAL A 139 2.59 -9.83 8.09
C VAL A 139 2.30 -8.59 8.94
N ASP A 140 2.72 -7.44 8.45
CA ASP A 140 2.29 -6.11 8.90
C ASP A 140 2.06 -5.28 7.64
N GLY A 141 0.84 -5.29 7.15
CA GLY A 141 0.56 -4.77 5.82
C GLY A 141 -0.88 -4.36 5.60
N TYR A 142 -1.27 -4.32 4.33
CA TYR A 142 -2.59 -3.87 3.92
C TYR A 142 -3.22 -4.83 2.93
N ALA A 143 -4.54 -4.93 3.03
CA ALA A 143 -5.35 -5.59 2.04
C ALA A 143 -5.59 -4.69 0.83
N GLN A 144 -5.47 -5.26 -0.36
CA GLN A 144 -5.76 -4.61 -1.63
C GLN A 144 -6.74 -5.45 -2.44
N LYS A 145 -7.66 -4.79 -3.13
CA LYS A 145 -8.63 -5.50 -3.97
C LYS A 145 -7.94 -6.17 -5.15
N MET A 146 -8.25 -7.42 -5.39
CA MET A 146 -7.77 -8.16 -6.57
C MET A 146 -8.36 -7.57 -7.86
N SER A 147 -7.60 -7.62 -8.95
CA SER A 147 -8.15 -7.46 -10.29
C SER A 147 -9.02 -8.68 -10.63
N ASN A 148 -9.92 -8.55 -11.60
CA ASN A 148 -10.76 -9.67 -12.02
C ASN A 148 -9.90 -10.86 -12.51
N ASP A 149 -8.84 -10.58 -13.26
CA ASP A 149 -7.95 -11.62 -13.78
C ASP A 149 -7.21 -12.36 -12.67
N MET A 150 -6.78 -11.63 -11.63
CA MET A 150 -6.12 -12.20 -10.47
C MET A 150 -7.09 -13.06 -9.66
N TYR A 151 -8.31 -12.57 -9.43
CA TYR A 151 -9.35 -13.31 -8.72
C TYR A 151 -9.70 -14.62 -9.44
N GLU A 152 -9.95 -14.57 -10.76
CA GLU A 152 -10.21 -15.76 -11.57
C GLU A 152 -9.04 -16.76 -11.57
N ALA A 153 -7.79 -16.26 -11.58
CA ALA A 153 -6.63 -17.13 -11.49
C ALA A 153 -6.57 -17.86 -10.13
N ALA A 154 -6.87 -17.16 -9.02
CA ALA A 154 -6.92 -17.74 -7.69
C ALA A 154 -8.07 -18.74 -7.55
N VAL A 155 -9.27 -18.44 -8.05
CA VAL A 155 -10.39 -19.40 -8.10
C VAL A 155 -9.99 -20.66 -8.89
N ASN A 156 -9.42 -20.49 -10.07
CA ASN A 156 -8.98 -21.63 -10.89
C ASN A 156 -7.87 -22.45 -10.21
N TYR A 157 -7.07 -21.84 -9.38
CA TYR A 157 -6.08 -22.57 -8.57
C TYR A 157 -6.78 -23.45 -7.54
N LEU A 158 -7.77 -22.92 -6.80
CA LEU A 158 -8.54 -23.68 -5.82
C LEU A 158 -9.31 -24.84 -6.47
N VAL A 159 -9.87 -24.61 -7.65
CA VAL A 159 -10.50 -25.70 -8.43
C VAL A 159 -9.50 -26.82 -8.77
N LYS A 160 -8.24 -26.50 -9.05
CA LYS A 160 -7.18 -27.51 -9.25
C LYS A 160 -6.79 -28.22 -7.95
N CYS A 161 -7.12 -27.67 -6.81
CA CYS A 161 -6.97 -28.29 -5.48
C CYS A 161 -8.19 -29.13 -5.09
N ASP A 162 -9.01 -29.57 -6.05
CA ASP A 162 -10.19 -30.42 -5.91
C ASP A 162 -11.42 -29.77 -5.25
N PHE A 163 -11.49 -28.43 -5.19
CA PHE A 163 -12.70 -27.71 -4.82
C PHE A 163 -13.61 -27.48 -6.00
N THR A 164 -14.91 -27.43 -5.79
CA THR A 164 -15.82 -26.95 -6.80
C THR A 164 -15.62 -25.45 -7.04
N ARG A 165 -16.07 -24.93 -8.17
CA ARG A 165 -15.98 -23.49 -8.45
C ARG A 165 -16.80 -22.68 -7.44
N GLU A 166 -17.98 -23.16 -7.06
CA GLU A 166 -18.87 -22.51 -6.09
C GLU A 166 -18.20 -22.40 -4.73
N GLU A 167 -17.64 -23.51 -4.22
CA GLU A 167 -16.87 -23.52 -2.98
C GLU A 167 -15.65 -22.57 -3.07
N SER A 168 -14.94 -22.57 -4.19
CA SER A 168 -13.77 -21.71 -4.39
C SER A 168 -14.13 -20.23 -4.36
N GLU A 169 -15.25 -19.84 -4.96
CA GLU A 169 -15.76 -18.47 -4.97
C GLU A 169 -16.29 -18.04 -3.59
N GLU A 170 -16.89 -18.97 -2.82
CA GLU A 170 -17.40 -18.70 -1.48
C GLU A 170 -16.26 -18.49 -0.46
N MET A 171 -15.21 -19.32 -0.51
CA MET A 171 -14.11 -19.26 0.45
C MET A 171 -13.05 -18.20 0.11
N LEU A 172 -12.91 -17.79 -1.16
CA LEU A 172 -11.86 -16.86 -1.57
C LEU A 172 -12.25 -15.42 -1.27
N VAL A 173 -11.49 -14.79 -0.36
CA VAL A 173 -11.63 -13.37 -0.07
C VAL A 173 -11.14 -12.55 -1.27
N PRO A 174 -11.90 -11.55 -1.79
CA PRO A 174 -11.57 -10.84 -3.02
C PRO A 174 -10.46 -9.78 -2.81
N TYR A 175 -9.62 -9.98 -1.80
CA TYR A 175 -8.50 -9.11 -1.45
C TYR A 175 -7.22 -9.92 -1.30
N TYR A 176 -6.09 -9.28 -1.59
CA TYR A 176 -4.78 -9.86 -1.30
C TYR A 176 -4.02 -8.98 -0.31
N LEU A 177 -3.21 -9.61 0.51
CA LEU A 177 -2.38 -8.96 1.52
C LEU A 177 -1.02 -8.60 0.93
N VAL A 178 -0.54 -7.40 1.23
CA VAL A 178 0.81 -6.92 0.86
C VAL A 178 1.54 -6.54 2.13
N ASN A 179 2.70 -7.14 2.35
CA ASN A 179 3.57 -6.75 3.45
C ASN A 179 4.21 -5.38 3.10
N ASN A 180 3.81 -4.31 3.76
CA ASN A 180 4.25 -2.97 3.42
C ASN A 180 4.19 -1.97 4.60
N ALA A 181 4.49 -2.44 5.81
CA ALA A 181 4.50 -1.60 7.00
C ALA A 181 5.45 -0.41 6.91
N SER A 182 6.56 -0.58 6.18
CA SER A 182 7.64 0.41 6.14
C SER A 182 7.37 1.68 5.33
N SER A 183 6.33 1.69 4.48
CA SER A 183 6.04 2.84 3.60
C SER A 183 5.14 3.91 4.23
N LYS A 184 4.43 3.60 5.32
CA LYS A 184 3.50 4.54 6.00
C LYS A 184 4.14 5.88 6.39
N PRO A 185 5.27 5.90 7.13
CA PRO A 185 5.87 7.15 7.53
C PRO A 185 6.37 7.98 6.35
N PHE A 186 6.75 7.34 5.24
CA PHE A 186 7.26 8.02 4.05
C PHE A 186 6.22 8.98 3.46
N PHE A 187 4.96 8.58 3.34
CA PHE A 187 3.91 9.43 2.77
C PHE A 187 3.65 10.67 3.62
N PHE A 188 3.67 10.54 4.95
CA PHE A 188 3.48 11.67 5.86
C PHE A 188 4.69 12.60 5.86
N ILE A 189 5.90 12.05 5.99
CA ILE A 189 7.13 12.84 6.01
C ILE A 189 7.29 13.57 4.68
N PHE A 190 7.19 12.86 3.57
CA PHE A 190 7.36 13.43 2.24
C PHE A 190 6.25 14.42 1.90
N GLY A 191 4.99 14.08 2.17
CA GLY A 191 3.86 14.98 1.99
C GLY A 191 3.96 16.24 2.82
N GLY A 192 4.36 16.13 4.09
CA GLY A 192 4.60 17.25 5.00
C GLY A 192 5.72 18.17 4.52
N VAL A 193 6.87 17.60 4.15
CA VAL A 193 8.01 18.37 3.62
C VAL A 193 7.63 19.11 2.34
N MET A 194 6.92 18.46 1.42
CA MET A 194 6.46 19.10 0.18
C MET A 194 5.45 20.22 0.44
N ALA A 195 4.49 20.01 1.33
CA ALA A 195 3.50 21.04 1.68
C ALA A 195 4.14 22.26 2.35
N VAL A 196 5.03 22.05 3.32
CA VAL A 196 5.75 23.13 4.01
C VAL A 196 6.68 23.85 3.04
N GLY A 197 7.46 23.12 2.24
CA GLY A 197 8.34 23.69 1.22
C GLY A 197 7.57 24.54 0.21
N GLY A 198 6.44 24.05 -0.28
CA GLY A 198 5.55 24.79 -1.16
C GLY A 198 4.99 26.07 -0.55
N ALA A 199 4.58 26.01 0.73
CA ALA A 199 4.12 27.19 1.47
C ALA A 199 5.23 28.23 1.65
N ILE A 200 6.44 27.81 1.99
CA ILE A 200 7.60 28.71 2.11
C ILE A 200 7.90 29.41 0.76
N LEU A 201 7.95 28.66 -0.34
CA LEU A 201 8.17 29.22 -1.66
C LEU A 201 7.07 30.22 -2.05
N LEU A 202 5.81 29.96 -1.70
CA LEU A 202 4.71 30.87 -1.94
C LEU A 202 4.88 32.18 -1.15
N VAL A 203 5.24 32.10 0.13
CA VAL A 203 5.53 33.28 0.97
C VAL A 203 6.68 34.11 0.40
N VAL A 204 7.77 33.47 -0.02
CA VAL A 204 8.90 34.13 -0.67
C VAL A 204 8.47 34.83 -1.95
N TRP A 205 7.64 34.16 -2.75
CA TRP A 205 7.11 34.76 -3.98
C TRP A 205 6.23 35.98 -3.69
N ILE A 206 5.32 35.91 -2.70
CA ILE A 206 4.46 37.05 -2.29
C ILE A 206 5.29 38.23 -1.81
N LYS A 207 6.30 38.00 -0.94
CA LYS A 207 7.22 39.07 -0.48
C LYS A 207 7.94 39.73 -1.64
N LYS A 208 8.57 38.96 -2.54
CA LYS A 208 9.26 39.50 -3.72
C LYS A 208 8.34 40.24 -4.66
N ARG A 209 7.06 39.92 -4.70
CA ARG A 209 6.05 40.66 -5.48
C ARG A 209 5.74 42.01 -4.85
N LYS A 210 5.63 42.07 -3.49
CA LYS A 210 5.38 43.34 -2.78
C LYS A 210 6.53 44.30 -2.88
N ASP A 211 7.76 43.85 -2.72
CA ASP A 211 8.96 44.68 -2.80
C ASP A 211 9.04 45.44 -4.12
N ILE A 212 8.64 44.82 -5.23
CA ILE A 212 8.64 45.46 -6.55
C ILE A 212 7.45 46.43 -6.72
N ALA A 213 6.28 46.11 -6.16
CA ALA A 213 5.14 47.03 -6.21
C ALA A 213 5.41 48.33 -5.41
N ASP A 214 6.28 48.25 -4.42
CA ASP A 214 6.74 49.44 -3.68
C ASP A 214 7.86 50.18 -4.39
N GLU A 215 8.71 49.51 -5.16
CA GLU A 215 9.78 50.10 -5.98
C GLU A 215 9.22 50.82 -7.27
N ASP A 216 8.10 50.31 -7.80
CA ASP A 216 7.42 50.90 -8.98
C ASP A 216 6.43 52.03 -8.62
N ARG A 217 6.29 52.41 -7.33
CA ARG A 217 5.52 53.62 -6.95
C ARG A 217 6.26 54.86 -7.46
N PRO A 218 5.64 55.68 -8.31
CA PRO A 218 6.27 56.92 -8.73
C PRO A 218 6.57 57.77 -7.48
N GLY A 219 7.83 58.09 -7.30
CA GLY A 219 8.27 58.93 -6.18
C GLY A 219 7.43 60.21 -6.18
N VAL A 220 6.91 60.57 -4.99
CA VAL A 220 6.31 61.87 -4.79
C VAL A 220 7.45 62.88 -4.98
N TRP A 221 7.47 63.53 -6.17
CA TRP A 221 8.38 64.64 -6.41
C TRP A 221 8.02 65.74 -5.41
N ASN A 222 8.82 65.88 -4.35
CA ASN A 222 8.75 67.06 -3.50
C ASN A 222 9.17 68.24 -4.39
N THR A 223 8.21 69.00 -4.91
CA THR A 223 8.43 70.32 -5.46
C THR A 223 9.01 71.19 -4.33
N ILE A 224 10.28 71.46 -4.43
CA ILE A 224 10.95 72.48 -3.59
C ILE A 224 10.51 73.83 -4.23
N GLU A 225 9.67 74.58 -3.51
CA GLU A 225 9.45 76.00 -3.74
C GLU A 225 10.64 76.82 -3.23
#